data_d0dc7f1f7126b38a98bf98f9fe836081
#
_entry.id   d0dc7f1f7126b38a98bf98f9fe836081
#
_cell.length_a   1.000
_cell.length_b   1.000
_cell.length_c   1.000
_cell.angle_alpha   90.00
_cell.angle_beta   90.00
_cell.angle_gamma   90.00
#
_symmetry.space_group_name_H-M   'P 1'
#
loop_
_entity.id
_entity.type
_entity.pdbx_description
1 polymer ?
#
loop_
_entity_poly.entity_id
_entity_poly.type
_entity_poly.pdbx_seq_one_letter_code
_entity_poly.pdbx_strand_id
1 'polypeptide(L)'
;ADPFVEEDPTLQPVAGDYAIRVKLASRSNMEGIWVGFPDSGEYIDSNHPDELLLGLDSLQAESLSECIALEVDCCLPHLTGILDQYDSASELVRHAIDFGYVWAEQGQGAPHWLDKWQAVLELEDCHRLDLALDLAQNLQHYEFFPRGMDLAAYGRELAVRNGVIPPSRLITYAFDGAAYAEANMGQYGLSTTDHGYVAWNGGERRYEYSQPEHHSPALSI
;
A
#
# COMPACT_ATOMS: atom_id res chain seq x y z
N ALA A 1 15.69 -18.55 0.22
CA ALA A 1 15.79 -17.17 0.69
C ALA A 1 16.89 -16.50 -0.13
N ASP A 2 16.54 -15.47 -0.85
CA ASP A 2 17.51 -14.63 -1.58
C ASP A 2 18.23 -13.76 -0.54
N PRO A 3 19.56 -13.84 -0.41
CA PRO A 3 20.31 -13.13 0.63
C PRO A 3 20.44 -11.61 0.39
N PHE A 4 19.72 -11.06 -0.58
CA PHE A 4 19.77 -9.65 -0.97
C PHE A 4 18.44 -8.91 -0.87
N VAL A 5 17.39 -9.51 -0.32
CA VAL A 5 16.19 -8.76 0.06
C VAL A 5 16.50 -8.09 1.40
N GLU A 6 16.96 -6.84 1.38
CA GLU A 6 16.98 -6.00 2.58
C GLU A 6 15.54 -5.91 3.10
N GLU A 7 15.32 -6.44 4.32
CA GLU A 7 14.06 -6.25 5.00
C GLU A 7 13.82 -4.75 5.15
N ASP A 8 12.73 -4.25 4.61
CA ASP A 8 12.36 -2.84 4.77
C ASP A 8 12.10 -2.57 6.27
N PRO A 9 12.94 -1.76 6.95
CA PRO A 9 12.82 -1.55 8.39
C PRO A 9 11.54 -0.81 8.79
N THR A 10 10.79 -0.30 7.82
CA THR A 10 9.51 0.39 8.05
C THR A 10 8.32 -0.56 8.11
N LEU A 11 8.51 -1.84 7.75
CA LEU A 11 7.47 -2.84 7.78
C LEU A 11 7.44 -3.60 9.11
N GLN A 12 6.26 -4.05 9.50
CA GLN A 12 6.09 -4.98 10.60
C GLN A 12 6.29 -6.42 10.12
N PRO A 13 7.02 -7.26 10.85
CA PRO A 13 7.18 -8.65 10.48
C PRO A 13 5.84 -9.40 10.62
N VAL A 14 5.44 -10.09 9.57
CA VAL A 14 4.31 -11.02 9.57
C VAL A 14 4.86 -12.43 9.41
N ALA A 15 4.49 -13.35 10.29
CA ALA A 15 5.01 -14.72 10.23
C ALA A 15 4.54 -15.42 8.95
N GLY A 16 5.43 -16.19 8.32
CA GLY A 16 5.14 -16.96 7.11
C GLY A 16 5.33 -16.20 5.80
N ASP A 17 6.08 -15.08 5.81
CA ASP A 17 6.36 -14.24 4.63
C ASP A 17 5.10 -13.69 3.93
N TYR A 18 4.03 -13.48 4.69
CA TYR A 18 2.79 -12.87 4.22
C TYR A 18 2.81 -11.34 4.40
N ALA A 19 2.06 -10.64 3.57
CA ALA A 19 1.79 -9.21 3.75
C ALA A 19 0.69 -8.96 4.80
N ILE A 20 -0.29 -9.85 4.85
CA ILE A 20 -1.38 -9.86 5.83
C ILE A 20 -1.76 -11.30 6.13
N ARG A 21 -2.15 -11.58 7.38
CA ARG A 21 -2.75 -12.86 7.75
C ARG A 21 -3.91 -12.66 8.72
N VAL A 22 -4.88 -13.53 8.64
CA VAL A 22 -6.10 -13.51 9.44
C VAL A 22 -6.21 -14.83 10.19
N LYS A 23 -6.46 -14.77 11.50
CA LYS A 23 -6.78 -15.94 12.30
C LYS A 23 -8.27 -16.17 12.28
N LEU A 24 -8.68 -17.30 11.73
CA LEU A 24 -10.07 -17.71 11.59
C LEU A 24 -10.39 -18.84 12.56
N ALA A 25 -11.58 -18.80 13.13
CA ALA A 25 -12.12 -19.88 13.96
C ALA A 25 -13.51 -20.26 13.48
N SER A 26 -13.92 -21.51 13.79
CA SER A 26 -15.27 -22.01 13.57
C SER A 26 -15.85 -22.60 14.85
N ARG A 27 -17.11 -23.03 14.81
CA ARG A 27 -17.71 -23.75 15.94
C ARG A 27 -17.00 -25.06 16.26
N SER A 28 -16.41 -25.70 15.26
CA SER A 28 -15.69 -26.97 15.38
C SER A 28 -14.24 -26.79 15.86
N ASN A 29 -13.65 -25.62 15.61
CA ASN A 29 -12.28 -25.28 16.01
C ASN A 29 -12.21 -23.83 16.49
N MET A 30 -12.38 -23.64 17.80
CA MET A 30 -12.36 -22.31 18.45
C MET A 30 -10.94 -21.77 18.70
N GLU A 31 -9.90 -22.60 18.65
CA GLU A 31 -8.51 -22.14 18.72
C GLU A 31 -8.14 -21.37 17.47
N GLY A 32 -8.77 -21.72 16.35
CA GLY A 32 -8.56 -21.08 15.07
C GLY A 32 -7.26 -21.47 14.39
N ILE A 33 -7.15 -21.03 13.16
CA ILE A 33 -5.96 -21.20 12.32
C ILE A 33 -5.62 -19.88 11.64
N TRP A 34 -4.36 -19.71 11.29
CA TRP A 34 -3.90 -18.60 10.49
C TRP A 34 -3.98 -18.90 9.00
N VAL A 35 -4.51 -17.94 8.23
CA VAL A 35 -4.52 -17.94 6.78
C VAL A 35 -3.83 -16.66 6.31
N GLY A 36 -2.81 -16.79 5.46
CA GLY A 36 -1.96 -15.67 5.04
C GLY A 36 -2.11 -15.30 3.56
N PHE A 37 -1.83 -14.05 3.22
CA PHE A 37 -1.89 -13.52 1.86
C PHE A 37 -0.69 -12.58 1.60
N PRO A 38 -0.10 -12.56 0.36
CA PRO A 38 -0.46 -13.43 -0.75
C PRO A 38 -0.19 -14.90 -0.43
N ASP A 39 -0.99 -15.77 -0.97
CA ASP A 39 -0.73 -17.20 -0.92
C ASP A 39 0.56 -17.51 -1.69
N SER A 40 1.37 -18.46 -1.19
CA SER A 40 2.61 -18.92 -1.83
C SER A 40 2.41 -19.72 -3.11
N GLY A 41 1.16 -20.08 -3.45
CA GLY A 41 0.78 -20.70 -4.70
C GLY A 41 0.83 -19.74 -5.89
N GLU A 42 1.03 -20.25 -7.09
CA GLU A 42 0.85 -19.45 -8.30
C GLU A 42 -0.60 -18.94 -8.33
N TYR A 43 -0.78 -17.62 -8.40
CA TYR A 43 -2.08 -16.95 -8.57
C TYR A 43 -2.70 -17.32 -9.92
N ILE A 44 -3.21 -18.55 -10.05
CA ILE A 44 -3.81 -19.02 -11.29
C ILE A 44 -5.31 -18.75 -11.34
N ASP A 45 -5.96 -18.56 -10.19
CA ASP A 45 -7.38 -18.16 -10.17
C ASP A 45 -7.71 -17.48 -8.82
N SER A 46 -7.85 -16.17 -8.87
CA SER A 46 -7.83 -15.25 -7.72
C SER A 46 -9.02 -15.31 -6.78
N ASN A 47 -10.03 -16.13 -7.06
CA ASN A 47 -11.26 -16.12 -6.25
C ASN A 47 -11.19 -17.00 -4.99
N HIS A 48 -10.29 -17.98 -4.97
CA HIS A 48 -10.14 -18.90 -3.83
C HIS A 48 -8.68 -19.36 -3.69
N PRO A 49 -7.86 -18.63 -2.91
CA PRO A 49 -6.49 -19.06 -2.60
C PRO A 49 -6.49 -20.46 -1.97
N ASP A 50 -5.52 -21.28 -2.38
CA ASP A 50 -5.42 -22.67 -1.90
C ASP A 50 -5.28 -22.75 -0.38
N GLU A 51 -4.52 -21.83 0.25
CA GLU A 51 -4.39 -21.77 1.71
C GLU A 51 -5.72 -21.50 2.41
N LEU A 52 -6.60 -20.69 1.83
CA LEU A 52 -7.92 -20.46 2.39
C LEU A 52 -8.77 -21.71 2.35
N LEU A 53 -8.73 -22.46 1.24
CA LEU A 53 -9.49 -23.70 1.10
C LEU A 53 -8.99 -24.77 2.10
N LEU A 54 -7.69 -24.95 2.24
CA LEU A 54 -7.08 -25.82 3.24
C LEU A 54 -7.42 -25.39 4.66
N GLY A 55 -7.49 -24.07 4.88
CA GLY A 55 -7.90 -23.47 6.13
C GLY A 55 -9.34 -23.81 6.49
N LEU A 56 -10.27 -23.61 5.57
CA LEU A 56 -11.69 -23.96 5.78
C LEU A 56 -11.89 -25.45 6.06
N ASP A 57 -11.19 -26.32 5.35
CA ASP A 57 -11.21 -27.76 5.60
C ASP A 57 -10.71 -28.09 7.02
N SER A 58 -9.61 -27.49 7.46
CA SER A 58 -9.05 -27.63 8.80
C SER A 58 -9.99 -27.12 9.90
N LEU A 59 -10.79 -26.10 9.59
CA LEU A 59 -11.83 -25.54 10.46
C LEU A 59 -13.13 -26.35 10.41
N GLN A 60 -13.26 -27.32 9.51
CA GLN A 60 -14.49 -28.04 9.22
C GLN A 60 -15.65 -27.07 8.89
N ALA A 61 -15.37 -26.02 8.14
CA ALA A 61 -16.31 -25.00 7.71
C ALA A 61 -16.54 -25.11 6.20
N GLU A 62 -17.79 -25.05 5.78
CA GLU A 62 -18.14 -25.10 4.36
C GLU A 62 -17.88 -23.74 3.67
N SER A 63 -17.89 -22.66 4.45
CA SER A 63 -17.67 -21.31 3.95
C SER A 63 -17.23 -20.34 5.04
N LEU A 64 -16.70 -19.19 4.63
CA LEU A 64 -16.31 -18.09 5.53
C LEU A 64 -17.47 -17.53 6.37
N SER A 65 -18.72 -17.74 5.95
CA SER A 65 -19.88 -17.30 6.72
C SER A 65 -20.07 -18.09 8.02
N GLU A 66 -19.41 -19.26 8.14
CA GLU A 66 -19.40 -20.09 9.34
C GLU A 66 -18.21 -19.79 10.27
N CYS A 67 -17.34 -18.87 9.82
CA CYS A 67 -16.13 -18.48 10.53
C CYS A 67 -16.29 -17.13 11.21
N ILE A 68 -15.49 -16.95 12.26
CA ILE A 68 -15.23 -15.64 12.89
C ILE A 68 -13.74 -15.33 12.77
N ALA A 69 -13.40 -14.06 12.59
CA ALA A 69 -12.03 -13.61 12.67
C ALA A 69 -11.66 -13.29 14.11
N LEU A 70 -10.51 -13.78 14.56
CA LEU A 70 -10.01 -13.59 15.93
C LEU A 70 -8.89 -12.58 16.01
N GLU A 71 -7.97 -12.59 15.05
CA GLU A 71 -6.76 -11.76 15.04
C GLU A 71 -6.38 -11.43 13.60
N VAL A 72 -5.69 -10.32 13.41
CA VAL A 72 -5.13 -9.88 12.12
C VAL A 72 -3.72 -9.37 12.35
N ASP A 73 -2.75 -9.88 11.57
CA ASP A 73 -1.41 -9.31 11.45
C ASP A 73 -1.24 -8.71 10.05
N CYS A 74 -0.73 -7.49 9.96
CA CYS A 74 -0.47 -6.79 8.71
C CYS A 74 0.93 -6.20 8.72
N CYS A 75 1.63 -6.27 7.58
CA CYS A 75 2.99 -5.72 7.45
C CYS A 75 3.04 -4.19 7.45
N LEU A 76 1.95 -3.50 7.08
CA LEU A 76 1.89 -2.04 7.08
C LEU A 76 1.55 -1.51 8.48
N PRO A 77 2.48 -0.79 9.15
CA PRO A 77 2.28 -0.32 10.53
C PRO A 77 1.19 0.74 10.67
N HIS A 78 0.82 1.43 9.57
CA HIS A 78 -0.26 2.41 9.56
C HIS A 78 -1.65 1.78 9.74
N LEU A 79 -1.82 0.52 9.31
CA LEU A 79 -3.10 -0.17 9.39
C LEU A 79 -3.26 -0.79 10.77
N THR A 80 -4.06 -0.14 11.60
CA THR A 80 -4.30 -0.54 12.99
C THR A 80 -5.77 -0.85 13.24
N GLY A 81 -6.05 -1.77 14.17
CA GLY A 81 -7.42 -2.12 14.53
C GLY A 81 -8.22 -2.69 13.36
N ILE A 82 -7.57 -3.40 12.42
CA ILE A 82 -8.22 -3.92 11.22
C ILE A 82 -9.41 -4.81 11.58
N LEU A 83 -9.28 -5.65 12.60
CA LEU A 83 -10.35 -6.56 13.01
C LEU A 83 -11.65 -5.82 13.34
N ASP A 84 -11.55 -4.69 14.01
CA ASP A 84 -12.70 -3.91 14.47
C ASP A 84 -13.39 -3.12 13.32
N GLN A 85 -12.81 -3.15 12.12
CA GLN A 85 -13.34 -2.46 10.94
C GLN A 85 -14.38 -3.31 10.19
N TYR A 86 -14.52 -4.59 10.53
CA TYR A 86 -15.33 -5.54 9.78
C TYR A 86 -16.36 -6.25 10.67
N ASP A 87 -17.58 -6.34 10.18
CA ASP A 87 -18.68 -7.07 10.83
C ASP A 87 -18.66 -8.57 10.50
N SER A 88 -17.92 -9.00 9.48
CA SER A 88 -17.86 -10.39 9.04
C SER A 88 -16.46 -10.85 8.65
N ALA A 89 -16.14 -12.10 8.95
CA ALA A 89 -14.91 -12.74 8.48
C ALA A 89 -14.85 -12.80 6.95
N SER A 90 -15.97 -12.96 6.28
CA SER A 90 -16.04 -13.02 4.81
C SER A 90 -15.56 -11.74 4.15
N GLU A 91 -15.97 -10.59 4.65
CA GLU A 91 -15.56 -9.29 4.10
C GLU A 91 -14.11 -9.00 4.41
N LEU A 92 -13.68 -9.23 5.64
CA LEU A 92 -12.28 -9.07 6.04
C LEU A 92 -11.35 -9.92 5.18
N VAL A 93 -11.65 -11.22 5.02
CA VAL A 93 -10.80 -12.14 4.23
C VAL A 93 -10.78 -11.73 2.76
N ARG A 94 -11.90 -11.31 2.19
CA ARG A 94 -11.93 -10.78 0.82
C ARG A 94 -10.96 -9.63 0.64
N HIS A 95 -10.99 -8.64 1.54
CA HIS A 95 -10.06 -7.51 1.48
C HIS A 95 -8.61 -7.93 1.78
N ALA A 96 -8.38 -8.93 2.62
CA ALA A 96 -7.04 -9.47 2.85
C ALA A 96 -6.48 -10.18 1.61
N ILE A 97 -7.31 -10.90 0.85
CA ILE A 97 -6.94 -11.48 -0.45
C ILE A 97 -6.55 -10.38 -1.43
N ASP A 98 -7.38 -9.35 -1.56
CA ASP A 98 -7.11 -8.22 -2.46
C ASP A 98 -5.84 -7.47 -2.05
N PHE A 99 -5.58 -7.33 -0.74
CA PHE A 99 -4.33 -6.77 -0.21
C PHE A 99 -3.11 -7.60 -0.60
N GLY A 100 -3.19 -8.92 -0.45
CA GLY A 100 -2.15 -9.83 -0.89
C GLY A 100 -1.88 -9.74 -2.39
N TYR A 101 -2.94 -9.62 -3.21
CA TYR A 101 -2.83 -9.42 -4.65
C TYR A 101 -2.14 -8.09 -4.99
N VAL A 102 -2.57 -6.98 -4.41
CA VAL A 102 -1.92 -5.67 -4.58
C VAL A 102 -0.44 -5.75 -4.20
N TRP A 103 -0.12 -6.41 -3.10
CA TRP A 103 1.26 -6.61 -2.65
C TRP A 103 2.10 -7.38 -3.66
N ALA A 104 1.59 -8.49 -4.18
CA ALA A 104 2.32 -9.35 -5.11
C ALA A 104 2.49 -8.69 -6.49
N GLU A 105 1.45 -8.08 -7.03
CA GLU A 105 1.44 -7.53 -8.39
C GLU A 105 2.17 -6.18 -8.47
N GLN A 106 1.89 -5.26 -7.57
CA GLN A 106 2.48 -3.93 -7.63
C GLN A 106 3.94 -3.91 -7.15
N GLY A 107 4.34 -4.83 -6.27
CA GLY A 107 5.72 -4.97 -5.80
C GLY A 107 6.72 -5.37 -6.89
N GLN A 108 6.25 -5.89 -8.02
CA GLN A 108 7.14 -6.45 -9.05
C GLN A 108 7.66 -5.44 -10.07
N GLY A 109 7.14 -4.24 -10.18
CA GLY A 109 7.44 -3.45 -11.37
C GLY A 109 7.78 -1.98 -11.21
N ALA A 110 7.41 -1.33 -10.13
CA ALA A 110 7.62 0.10 -9.96
C ALA A 110 8.63 0.38 -8.83
N PRO A 111 9.79 0.98 -9.13
CA PRO A 111 10.72 1.38 -8.07
C PRO A 111 10.02 2.31 -7.09
N HIS A 112 10.24 2.10 -5.79
CA HIS A 112 9.66 2.90 -4.70
C HIS A 112 8.12 2.89 -4.61
N TRP A 113 7.44 1.89 -5.18
CA TRP A 113 5.98 1.82 -5.09
C TRP A 113 5.50 1.68 -3.63
N LEU A 114 6.22 0.88 -2.83
CA LEU A 114 5.90 0.65 -1.43
C LEU A 114 6.11 1.91 -0.59
N ASP A 115 7.22 2.62 -0.78
CA ASP A 115 7.47 3.91 -0.13
C ASP A 115 6.39 4.93 -0.51
N LYS A 116 6.01 4.97 -1.79
CA LYS A 116 4.93 5.83 -2.27
C LYS A 116 3.61 5.48 -1.61
N TRP A 117 3.27 4.20 -1.52
CA TRP A 117 2.03 3.77 -0.89
C TRP A 117 2.00 4.16 0.59
N GLN A 118 3.06 3.87 1.34
CA GLN A 118 3.17 4.25 2.74
C GLN A 118 3.10 5.79 2.92
N ALA A 119 3.78 6.57 2.08
CA ALA A 119 3.69 8.03 2.10
C ALA A 119 2.26 8.54 1.85
N VAL A 120 1.52 7.88 0.96
CA VAL A 120 0.10 8.21 0.71
C VAL A 120 -0.77 7.84 1.91
N LEU A 121 -0.52 6.71 2.56
CA LEU A 121 -1.24 6.32 3.79
C LEU A 121 -1.03 7.36 4.90
N GLU A 122 0.20 7.86 5.07
CA GLU A 122 0.49 8.94 6.03
C GLU A 122 -0.22 10.24 5.64
N LEU A 123 -0.13 10.65 4.37
CA LEU A 123 -0.76 11.89 3.90
C LEU A 123 -2.26 11.91 4.14
N GLU A 124 -2.92 10.78 3.91
CA GLU A 124 -4.37 10.62 4.02
C GLU A 124 -4.83 10.20 5.45
N ASP A 125 -3.89 10.09 6.40
CA ASP A 125 -4.15 9.59 7.77
C ASP A 125 -4.93 8.26 7.76
N CYS A 126 -4.50 7.35 6.89
CA CYS A 126 -5.20 6.11 6.60
C CYS A 126 -4.82 5.01 7.58
N HIS A 127 -5.79 4.52 8.36
CA HIS A 127 -5.66 3.39 9.28
C HIS A 127 -6.54 2.20 8.90
N ARG A 128 -7.33 2.33 7.83
CA ARG A 128 -8.32 1.34 7.41
C ARG A 128 -7.83 0.54 6.21
N LEU A 129 -8.05 -0.79 6.26
CA LEU A 129 -7.65 -1.70 5.19
C LEU A 129 -8.37 -1.41 3.86
N ASP A 130 -9.69 -1.19 3.91
CA ASP A 130 -10.49 -0.88 2.72
C ASP A 130 -10.04 0.42 2.02
N LEU A 131 -9.77 1.47 2.79
CA LEU A 131 -9.24 2.72 2.25
C LEU A 131 -7.82 2.56 1.72
N ALA A 132 -6.98 1.77 2.38
CA ALA A 132 -5.61 1.50 1.92
C ALA A 132 -5.61 0.82 0.55
N LEU A 133 -6.56 -0.09 0.29
CA LEU A 133 -6.75 -0.72 -1.01
C LEU A 133 -7.17 0.30 -2.09
N ASP A 134 -8.12 1.19 -1.78
CA ASP A 134 -8.50 2.26 -2.70
C ASP A 134 -7.33 3.20 -2.99
N LEU A 135 -6.53 3.56 -1.98
CA LEU A 135 -5.37 4.41 -2.17
C LEU A 135 -4.29 3.74 -3.02
N ALA A 136 -4.09 2.41 -2.87
CA ALA A 136 -3.19 1.65 -3.73
C ALA A 136 -3.59 1.73 -5.22
N GLN A 137 -4.88 1.65 -5.51
CA GLN A 137 -5.41 1.78 -6.88
C GLN A 137 -5.33 3.22 -7.42
N ASN A 138 -5.16 4.21 -6.56
CA ASN A 138 -5.12 5.62 -6.93
C ASN A 138 -3.70 6.22 -6.89
N LEU A 139 -2.64 5.42 -6.73
CA LEU A 139 -1.27 5.93 -6.61
C LEU A 139 -0.80 6.79 -7.80
N GLN A 140 -1.37 6.59 -9.01
CA GLN A 140 -1.09 7.44 -10.17
C GLN A 140 -1.56 8.89 -9.98
N HIS A 141 -2.46 9.15 -9.03
CA HIS A 141 -2.97 10.49 -8.71
C HIS A 141 -2.16 11.20 -7.62
N TYR A 142 -1.02 10.63 -7.22
CA TYR A 142 -0.09 11.22 -6.28
C TYR A 142 1.27 11.40 -6.92
N GLU A 143 1.84 12.57 -6.73
CA GLU A 143 3.26 12.83 -7.00
C GLU A 143 4.06 12.34 -5.79
N PHE A 144 5.18 11.67 -6.04
CA PHE A 144 6.00 11.11 -4.98
C PHE A 144 7.48 11.25 -5.26
N PHE A 145 8.24 11.58 -4.23
CA PHE A 145 9.68 11.68 -4.27
C PHE A 145 10.28 10.98 -3.06
N PRO A 146 11.08 9.91 -3.27
CA PRO A 146 11.62 9.12 -2.18
C PRO A 146 12.59 9.93 -1.31
N ARG A 147 12.71 9.55 -0.05
CA ARG A 147 13.68 10.11 0.88
C ARG A 147 15.10 9.89 0.37
N GLY A 148 15.96 10.91 0.51
CA GLY A 148 17.36 10.79 0.07
C GLY A 148 17.59 10.93 -1.43
N MET A 149 16.56 11.29 -2.19
CA MET A 149 16.70 11.60 -3.61
C MET A 149 17.68 12.76 -3.80
N ASP A 150 18.51 12.68 -4.85
CA ASP A 150 19.32 13.81 -5.32
C ASP A 150 18.39 14.91 -5.89
N LEU A 151 18.08 15.89 -5.06
CA LEU A 151 17.24 17.02 -5.42
C LEU A 151 17.76 17.76 -6.64
N ALA A 152 19.09 17.83 -6.82
CA ALA A 152 19.67 18.50 -7.98
C ALA A 152 19.42 17.69 -9.26
N ALA A 153 19.55 16.36 -9.22
CA ALA A 153 19.21 15.50 -10.35
C ALA A 153 17.72 15.59 -10.67
N TYR A 154 16.87 15.47 -9.65
CA TYR A 154 15.43 15.57 -9.81
C TYR A 154 15.00 16.92 -10.39
N GLY A 155 15.48 18.03 -9.85
CA GLY A 155 15.11 19.36 -10.35
C GLY A 155 15.55 19.61 -11.79
N ARG A 156 16.68 19.04 -12.22
CA ARG A 156 17.12 19.09 -13.63
C ARG A 156 16.14 18.31 -14.53
N GLU A 157 15.74 17.11 -14.11
CA GLU A 157 14.78 16.31 -14.84
C GLU A 157 13.41 17.01 -14.93
N LEU A 158 12.94 17.57 -13.82
CA LEU A 158 11.71 18.35 -13.76
C LEU A 158 11.76 19.57 -14.69
N ALA A 159 12.88 20.30 -14.71
CA ALA A 159 13.06 21.45 -15.56
C ALA A 159 13.06 21.10 -17.07
N VAL A 160 13.64 19.95 -17.43
CA VAL A 160 13.56 19.40 -18.79
C VAL A 160 12.12 19.02 -19.14
N ARG A 161 11.46 18.29 -18.25
CA ARG A 161 10.06 17.86 -18.44
C ARG A 161 9.10 19.05 -18.60
N ASN A 162 9.34 20.12 -17.85
CA ASN A 162 8.54 21.33 -17.90
C ASN A 162 8.96 22.28 -19.06
N GLY A 163 9.95 21.92 -19.88
CA GLY A 163 10.42 22.72 -20.98
C GLY A 163 11.18 23.99 -20.59
N VAL A 164 11.63 24.09 -19.35
CA VAL A 164 12.41 25.23 -18.82
C VAL A 164 13.84 25.23 -19.34
N ILE A 165 14.42 24.01 -19.48
CA ILE A 165 15.73 23.82 -20.09
C ILE A 165 15.67 22.73 -21.16
N PRO A 166 16.50 22.82 -22.21
CA PRO A 166 16.59 21.78 -23.22
C PRO A 166 17.28 20.52 -22.65
N PRO A 167 17.06 19.34 -23.21
CA PRO A 167 17.67 18.08 -22.76
C PRO A 167 19.16 17.97 -23.15
N SER A 168 19.90 19.08 -23.21
CA SER A 168 21.34 19.15 -23.48
C SER A 168 22.12 18.86 -22.22
N ARG A 169 23.02 17.87 -22.23
CA ARG A 169 23.81 17.49 -21.06
C ARG A 169 24.53 18.68 -20.41
N LEU A 170 25.19 19.52 -21.21
CA LEU A 170 25.96 20.64 -20.69
C LEU A 170 25.10 21.68 -19.96
N ILE A 171 23.96 22.03 -20.54
CA ILE A 171 23.04 23.02 -19.95
C ILE A 171 22.37 22.42 -18.73
N THR A 172 21.99 21.15 -18.81
CA THR A 172 21.34 20.43 -17.69
C THR A 172 22.25 20.35 -16.45
N TYR A 173 23.55 20.13 -16.64
CA TYR A 173 24.50 20.11 -15.51
C TYR A 173 24.83 21.51 -14.94
N ALA A 174 24.78 22.54 -15.76
CA ALA A 174 25.00 23.90 -15.30
C ALA A 174 23.78 24.54 -14.61
N PHE A 175 22.62 23.89 -14.72
CA PHE A 175 21.37 24.33 -14.12
C PHE A 175 21.32 23.99 -12.64
N ASP A 176 20.95 24.94 -11.78
CA ASP A 176 20.70 24.67 -10.36
C ASP A 176 19.41 23.91 -10.17
N GLY A 177 19.51 22.58 -10.30
CA GLY A 177 18.37 21.66 -10.15
C GLY A 177 17.83 21.64 -8.73
N ALA A 178 18.67 21.78 -7.72
CA ALA A 178 18.22 21.74 -6.33
C ALA A 178 17.31 22.94 -6.02
N ALA A 179 17.75 24.14 -6.36
CA ALA A 179 16.93 25.34 -6.16
C ALA A 179 15.63 25.30 -6.98
N TYR A 180 15.67 24.72 -8.19
CA TYR A 180 14.46 24.54 -8.99
C TYR A 180 13.50 23.51 -8.38
N ALA A 181 14.02 22.38 -7.88
CA ALA A 181 13.22 21.38 -7.17
C ALA A 181 12.54 22.01 -5.95
N GLU A 182 13.29 22.65 -5.07
CA GLU A 182 12.76 23.29 -3.86
C GLU A 182 11.67 24.33 -4.18
N ALA A 183 11.89 25.18 -5.19
CA ALA A 183 10.89 26.16 -5.61
C ALA A 183 9.59 25.53 -6.15
N ASN A 184 9.70 24.36 -6.80
CA ASN A 184 8.54 23.67 -7.36
C ASN A 184 7.85 22.74 -6.36
N MET A 185 8.57 22.18 -5.38
CA MET A 185 7.97 21.39 -4.31
C MET A 185 6.89 22.18 -3.57
N GLY A 186 7.12 23.47 -3.31
CA GLY A 186 6.14 24.36 -2.73
C GLY A 186 4.88 24.58 -3.58
N GLN A 187 5.01 24.52 -4.92
CA GLN A 187 3.88 24.71 -5.85
C GLN A 187 2.96 23.50 -5.91
N TYR A 188 3.50 22.30 -5.71
CA TYR A 188 2.72 21.07 -5.70
C TYR A 188 2.10 20.75 -4.33
N GLY A 189 2.32 21.59 -3.32
CA GLY A 189 1.81 21.36 -1.98
C GLY A 189 2.32 20.05 -1.37
N LEU A 190 3.60 19.68 -1.67
CA LEU A 190 4.20 18.45 -1.18
C LEU A 190 4.25 18.43 0.34
N SER A 191 3.72 17.37 0.91
CA SER A 191 3.82 17.05 2.32
C SER A 191 5.02 16.13 2.56
N THR A 192 5.73 16.36 3.66
CA THR A 192 6.81 15.48 4.11
C THR A 192 6.23 14.35 4.90
N THR A 193 6.63 13.13 4.57
CA THR A 193 6.28 11.89 5.28
C THR A 193 7.55 11.15 5.71
N ASP A 194 7.40 10.08 6.48
CA ASP A 194 8.54 9.24 6.86
C ASP A 194 9.16 8.51 5.67
N HIS A 195 8.42 8.32 4.59
CA HIS A 195 8.85 7.60 3.38
C HIS A 195 9.30 8.51 2.24
N GLY A 196 9.00 9.80 2.30
CA GLY A 196 9.36 10.76 1.27
C GLY A 196 8.46 11.97 1.22
N TYR A 197 8.42 12.60 0.06
CA TYR A 197 7.56 13.75 -0.19
C TYR A 197 6.41 13.34 -1.09
N VAL A 198 5.19 13.71 -0.75
CA VAL A 198 4.00 13.29 -1.48
C VAL A 198 2.99 14.42 -1.60
N ALA A 199 2.29 14.48 -2.74
CA ALA A 199 1.15 15.38 -2.95
C ALA A 199 0.12 14.74 -3.86
N TRP A 200 -1.15 15.03 -3.61
CA TRP A 200 -2.20 14.73 -4.56
C TRP A 200 -2.12 15.67 -5.79
N ASN A 201 -2.19 15.11 -6.99
CA ASN A 201 -2.07 15.87 -8.24
C ASN A 201 -3.41 16.42 -8.79
N GLY A 202 -4.52 16.23 -8.05
CA GLY A 202 -5.85 16.70 -8.44
C GLY A 202 -6.64 15.71 -9.31
N GLY A 203 -6.11 14.50 -9.56
CA GLY A 203 -6.83 13.47 -10.31
C GLY A 203 -8.08 12.95 -9.60
N GLU A 204 -9.03 12.42 -10.37
CA GLU A 204 -10.25 11.84 -9.81
C GLU A 204 -9.91 10.50 -9.12
N ARG A 205 -10.28 10.38 -7.85
CA ARG A 205 -10.08 9.15 -7.07
C ARG A 205 -11.24 8.18 -7.30
N ARG A 206 -10.91 6.90 -7.39
CA ARG A 206 -11.89 5.82 -7.43
C ARG A 206 -11.93 5.12 -6.09
N TYR A 207 -13.12 4.83 -5.62
CA TYR A 207 -13.36 4.11 -4.37
C TYR A 207 -14.20 2.87 -4.67
N GLU A 208 -13.58 1.69 -4.49
CA GLU A 208 -14.21 0.39 -4.74
C GLU A 208 -14.47 -0.38 -3.45
N TYR A 209 -13.61 -0.16 -2.45
CA TYR A 209 -13.61 -0.88 -1.18
C TYR A 209 -14.21 -0.07 -0.05
N SER A 210 -13.91 1.21 0.00
CA SER A 210 -14.36 2.11 1.06
C SER A 210 -15.52 2.99 0.63
N GLN A 211 -16.37 3.36 1.58
CA GLN A 211 -17.48 4.28 1.33
C GLN A 211 -16.99 5.73 1.31
N PRO A 212 -17.36 6.55 0.32
CA PRO A 212 -16.93 7.95 0.22
C PRO A 212 -17.32 8.82 1.43
N GLU A 213 -18.36 8.45 2.16
CA GLU A 213 -18.89 9.19 3.31
C GLU A 213 -17.90 9.27 4.50
N HIS A 214 -16.87 8.43 4.50
CA HIS A 214 -15.84 8.40 5.56
C HIS A 214 -14.59 9.22 5.22
N HIS A 215 -14.57 9.88 4.07
CA HIS A 215 -13.43 10.65 3.59
C HIS A 215 -13.72 12.14 3.76
N SER A 216 -13.51 12.67 4.96
CA SER A 216 -13.39 14.11 5.13
C SER A 216 -12.02 14.51 4.59
N PRO A 217 -11.94 15.29 3.49
CA PRO A 217 -10.66 15.84 3.08
C PRO A 217 -10.14 16.69 4.22
N ALA A 218 -8.88 16.46 4.62
CA ALA A 218 -8.19 17.36 5.52
C ALA A 218 -8.24 18.75 4.88
N LEU A 219 -9.03 19.64 5.47
CA LEU A 219 -9.12 21.03 5.06
C LEU A 219 -7.75 21.65 5.26
N SER A 220 -7.01 21.81 4.18
CA SER A 220 -5.84 22.68 4.16
C SER A 220 -6.32 24.09 4.43
N ILE A 221 -6.04 24.59 5.64
CA ILE A 221 -6.15 26.00 6.00
C ILE A 221 -4.83 26.68 5.74
#